data_121a1194be37fff674a95f1e4dd7f45e
#
_entry.id   121a1194be37fff674a95f1e4dd7f45e
#
_cell.length_a   1.000
_cell.length_b   1.000
_cell.length_c   1.000
_cell.angle_alpha   90.00
_cell.angle_beta   90.00
_cell.angle_gamma   90.00
#
_symmetry.space_group_name_H-M   'P 1'
#
loop_
_entity.id
_entity.type
_entity.pdbx_description
1 polymer ?
#
loop_
_entity_poly.entity_id
_entity_poly.type
_entity_poly.pdbx_seq_one_letter_code
_entity_poly.pdbx_strand_id
1 'polypeptide(L)'
;MKARNQKIQTQYDHTKKELVSTKKESKLKDSKIVNLNGILSIYKTNANEEKWKKENIFMESKIILAFQAYANTGKQPTVSEWKDLQKLVEASLPAFWQKISSFEDILDDEFRICLLTRLSFMPSQIANLLGTSKQSITNKRKKLVQMLFKSDNIKKFDALIKEME
;
A
#
# COMPACT_ATOMS: atom_id res chain seq x y z
N MET A 1 14.72 70.49 -15.99
CA MET A 1 13.47 69.74 -15.64
C MET A 1 13.06 68.75 -16.76
N LYS A 2 13.04 69.08 -18.04
CA LYS A 2 12.57 68.20 -19.16
C LYS A 2 13.32 66.87 -19.26
N ALA A 3 14.65 66.87 -19.16
CA ALA A 3 15.46 65.66 -19.29
C ALA A 3 15.21 64.61 -18.17
N ARG A 4 14.96 65.08 -16.93
CA ARG A 4 14.64 64.20 -15.78
C ARG A 4 13.27 63.51 -15.95
N ASN A 5 12.29 64.24 -16.46
CA ASN A 5 10.95 63.67 -16.73
C ASN A 5 10.99 62.65 -17.87
N GLN A 6 11.79 62.88 -18.91
CA GLN A 6 11.96 61.91 -19.98
C GLN A 6 12.61 60.61 -19.51
N LYS A 7 13.61 60.70 -18.62
CA LYS A 7 14.24 59.49 -18.06
C LYS A 7 13.33 58.65 -17.18
N ILE A 8 12.47 59.34 -16.39
CA ILE A 8 11.46 58.67 -15.57
C ILE A 8 10.40 57.99 -16.46
N GLN A 9 9.97 58.63 -17.51
CA GLN A 9 8.97 58.08 -18.44
C GLN A 9 9.50 56.83 -19.16
N THR A 10 10.77 56.84 -19.66
CA THR A 10 11.38 55.66 -20.27
C THR A 10 11.56 54.49 -19.28
N GLN A 11 11.94 54.76 -18.04
CA GLN A 11 12.01 53.73 -17.01
C GLN A 11 10.62 53.12 -16.69
N TYR A 12 9.60 53.97 -16.56
CA TYR A 12 8.24 53.52 -16.34
C TYR A 12 7.73 52.61 -17.48
N ASP A 13 7.95 53.01 -18.73
CA ASP A 13 7.51 52.25 -19.91
C ASP A 13 8.27 50.90 -20.00
N HIS A 14 9.56 50.87 -19.64
CA HIS A 14 10.36 49.64 -19.60
C HIS A 14 9.83 48.69 -18.52
N THR A 15 9.64 49.16 -17.29
CA THR A 15 9.12 48.36 -16.17
C THR A 15 7.73 47.86 -16.46
N LYS A 16 6.86 48.68 -17.10
CA LYS A 16 5.52 48.26 -17.52
C LYS A 16 5.56 47.11 -18.52
N LYS A 17 6.48 47.15 -19.52
CA LYS A 17 6.66 46.07 -20.47
C LYS A 17 7.14 44.80 -19.83
N GLU A 18 8.11 44.87 -18.92
CA GLU A 18 8.60 43.73 -18.16
C GLU A 18 7.48 43.11 -17.31
N LEU A 19 6.68 43.92 -16.62
CA LEU A 19 5.56 43.44 -15.82
C LEU A 19 4.51 42.67 -16.66
N VAL A 20 4.20 43.17 -17.85
CA VAL A 20 3.27 42.50 -18.76
C VAL A 20 3.85 41.18 -19.25
N SER A 21 5.14 41.12 -19.60
CA SER A 21 5.81 39.90 -20.00
C SER A 21 5.81 38.85 -18.89
N THR A 22 6.18 39.24 -17.68
CA THR A 22 6.20 38.36 -16.49
C THR A 22 4.80 37.81 -16.16
N LYS A 23 3.77 38.65 -16.23
CA LYS A 23 2.37 38.19 -16.04
C LYS A 23 1.94 37.18 -17.09
N LYS A 24 2.35 37.36 -18.35
CA LYS A 24 2.04 36.41 -19.44
C LYS A 24 2.73 35.07 -19.21
N GLU A 25 3.98 35.10 -18.79
CA GLU A 25 4.75 33.90 -18.49
C GLU A 25 4.19 33.13 -17.26
N SER A 26 3.80 33.87 -16.20
CA SER A 26 3.16 33.26 -15.02
C SER A 26 1.85 32.55 -15.43
N LYS A 27 0.98 33.18 -16.19
CA LYS A 27 -0.28 32.54 -16.67
C LYS A 27 0.00 31.28 -17.49
N LEU A 28 1.05 31.26 -18.30
CA LEU A 28 1.43 30.07 -19.07
C LEU A 28 1.93 28.94 -18.18
N LYS A 29 2.70 29.26 -17.14
CA LYS A 29 3.16 28.30 -16.12
C LYS A 29 1.96 27.72 -15.34
N ASP A 30 1.04 28.55 -14.92
CA ASP A 30 -0.18 28.12 -14.21
C ASP A 30 -1.02 27.17 -15.07
N SER A 31 -1.23 27.47 -16.36
CA SER A 31 -1.91 26.58 -17.30
C SER A 31 -1.21 25.22 -17.44
N LYS A 32 0.13 25.21 -17.50
CA LYS A 32 0.90 23.94 -17.56
C LYS A 32 0.76 23.12 -16.28
N ILE A 33 0.79 23.78 -15.12
CA ILE A 33 0.60 23.12 -13.83
C ILE A 33 -0.77 22.46 -13.74
N VAL A 34 -1.83 23.15 -14.14
CA VAL A 34 -3.20 22.60 -14.15
C VAL A 34 -3.28 21.37 -15.06
N ASN A 35 -2.70 21.44 -16.27
CA ASN A 35 -2.70 20.32 -17.21
C ASN A 35 -1.91 19.11 -16.65
N LEU A 36 -0.72 19.33 -16.11
CA LEU A 36 0.11 18.28 -15.50
C LEU A 36 -0.58 17.61 -14.31
N ASN A 37 -1.26 18.38 -13.47
CA ASN A 37 -2.04 17.85 -12.35
C ASN A 37 -3.23 17.00 -12.84
N GLY A 38 -3.89 17.41 -13.93
CA GLY A 38 -4.93 16.62 -14.57
C GLY A 38 -4.41 15.28 -15.09
N ILE A 39 -3.29 15.28 -15.79
CA ILE A 39 -2.64 14.06 -16.29
C ILE A 39 -2.25 13.16 -15.11
N LEU A 40 -1.63 13.72 -14.08
CA LEU A 40 -1.21 12.97 -12.89
C LEU A 40 -2.39 12.30 -12.16
N SER A 41 -3.54 12.98 -12.08
CA SER A 41 -4.76 12.41 -11.48
C SER A 41 -5.28 11.21 -12.27
N ILE A 42 -5.26 11.27 -13.61
CA ILE A 42 -5.65 10.15 -14.48
C ILE A 42 -4.71 8.94 -14.28
N TYR A 43 -3.39 9.16 -14.25
CA TYR A 43 -2.43 8.10 -14.01
C TYR A 43 -2.61 7.42 -12.64
N LYS A 44 -2.87 8.22 -11.59
CA LYS A 44 -3.15 7.68 -10.25
C LYS A 44 -4.43 6.86 -10.21
N THR A 45 -5.49 7.30 -10.89
CA THR A 45 -6.76 6.57 -10.97
C THR A 45 -6.57 5.25 -11.69
N ASN A 46 -5.91 5.24 -12.85
CA ASN A 46 -5.66 4.03 -13.62
C ASN A 46 -4.79 3.02 -12.86
N ALA A 47 -3.72 3.48 -12.18
CA ALA A 47 -2.87 2.62 -11.35
C ALA A 47 -3.66 1.99 -10.19
N ASN A 48 -4.56 2.74 -9.55
CA ASN A 48 -5.42 2.22 -8.49
C ASN A 48 -6.43 1.19 -9.02
N GLU A 49 -7.02 1.41 -10.20
CA GLU A 49 -7.93 0.44 -10.82
C GLU A 49 -7.23 -0.85 -11.20
N GLU A 50 -6.01 -0.78 -11.75
CA GLU A 50 -5.23 -1.98 -12.06
C GLU A 50 -4.82 -2.75 -10.80
N LYS A 51 -4.41 -2.05 -9.75
CA LYS A 51 -4.10 -2.64 -8.44
C LYS A 51 -5.34 -3.36 -7.88
N TRP A 52 -6.50 -2.70 -7.90
CA TRP A 52 -7.77 -3.25 -7.42
C TRP A 52 -8.20 -4.50 -8.22
N LYS A 53 -8.06 -4.47 -9.56
CA LYS A 53 -8.34 -5.64 -10.41
C LYS A 53 -7.44 -6.83 -10.08
N LYS A 54 -6.13 -6.59 -9.91
CA LYS A 54 -5.17 -7.64 -9.53
C LYS A 54 -5.48 -8.22 -8.15
N GLU A 55 -5.79 -7.39 -7.17
CA GLU A 55 -6.18 -7.83 -5.82
C GLU A 55 -7.46 -8.66 -5.84
N ASN A 56 -8.48 -8.28 -6.61
CA ASN A 56 -9.72 -9.05 -6.74
C ASN A 56 -9.49 -10.43 -7.39
N ILE A 57 -8.78 -10.49 -8.51
CA ILE A 57 -8.44 -11.76 -9.18
C ILE A 57 -7.66 -12.67 -8.22
N PHE A 58 -6.75 -12.12 -7.46
CA PHE A 58 -5.99 -12.84 -6.44
C PHE A 58 -6.89 -13.39 -5.33
N MET A 59 -7.79 -12.57 -4.79
CA MET A 59 -8.72 -12.98 -3.73
C MET A 59 -9.78 -14.01 -4.19
N GLU A 60 -10.12 -14.04 -5.48
CA GLU A 60 -11.02 -15.01 -6.09
C GLU A 60 -10.32 -16.32 -6.50
N SER A 61 -9.03 -16.47 -6.23
CA SER A 61 -8.32 -17.69 -6.57
C SER A 61 -8.90 -18.89 -5.80
N LYS A 62 -8.94 -20.06 -6.47
CA LYS A 62 -9.49 -21.31 -5.91
C LYS A 62 -8.89 -21.67 -4.55
N ILE A 63 -7.60 -21.43 -4.35
CA ILE A 63 -6.93 -21.78 -3.10
C ILE A 63 -7.37 -20.85 -1.96
N ILE A 64 -7.54 -19.55 -2.18
CA ILE A 64 -8.02 -18.61 -1.15
C ILE A 64 -9.48 -18.94 -0.79
N LEU A 65 -10.33 -19.20 -1.78
CA LEU A 65 -11.71 -19.60 -1.55
C LEU A 65 -11.80 -20.91 -0.76
N ALA A 66 -10.92 -21.89 -1.02
CA ALA A 66 -10.83 -23.12 -0.24
C ALA A 66 -10.45 -22.82 1.23
N PHE A 67 -9.47 -21.97 1.48
CA PHE A 67 -9.07 -21.57 2.82
C PHE A 67 -10.20 -20.81 3.55
N GLN A 68 -10.96 -19.97 2.87
CA GLN A 68 -12.13 -19.31 3.45
C GLN A 68 -13.21 -20.32 3.86
N ALA A 69 -13.48 -21.33 3.02
CA ALA A 69 -14.39 -22.40 3.35
C ALA A 69 -13.89 -23.23 4.55
N TYR A 70 -12.61 -23.58 4.60
CA TYR A 70 -12.01 -24.33 5.72
C TYR A 70 -12.04 -23.53 7.02
N ALA A 71 -11.78 -22.22 6.97
CA ALA A 71 -11.84 -21.33 8.12
C ALA A 71 -13.26 -21.32 8.77
N ASN A 72 -14.31 -21.48 7.97
CA ASN A 72 -15.69 -21.50 8.44
C ASN A 72 -16.15 -22.90 8.90
N THR A 73 -15.60 -23.97 8.33
CA THR A 73 -15.99 -25.35 8.64
C THR A 73 -15.10 -26.02 9.69
N GLY A 74 -13.98 -25.40 10.06
CA GLY A 74 -12.99 -25.98 10.97
C GLY A 74 -12.10 -27.05 10.32
N LYS A 75 -12.19 -27.27 9.02
CA LYS A 75 -11.28 -28.15 8.28
C LYS A 75 -9.90 -27.49 8.21
N GLN A 76 -8.88 -28.30 8.43
CA GLN A 76 -7.49 -27.83 8.31
C GLN A 76 -6.95 -28.07 6.89
N PRO A 77 -6.20 -27.10 6.31
CA PRO A 77 -5.53 -27.28 5.03
C PRO A 77 -4.45 -28.35 5.10
N THR A 78 -4.26 -29.10 4.02
CA THR A 78 -3.16 -30.04 3.84
C THR A 78 -1.82 -29.31 3.61
N VAL A 79 -0.71 -30.03 3.76
CA VAL A 79 0.62 -29.51 3.46
C VAL A 79 0.75 -29.03 2.02
N SER A 80 0.10 -29.72 1.07
CA SER A 80 0.10 -29.31 -0.35
C SER A 80 -0.63 -28.00 -0.55
N GLU A 81 -1.83 -27.84 0.06
CA GLU A 81 -2.62 -26.62 -0.03
C GLU A 81 -1.89 -25.41 0.59
N TRP A 82 -1.16 -25.61 1.71
CA TRP A 82 -0.30 -24.57 2.26
C TRP A 82 0.81 -24.13 1.30
N LYS A 83 1.46 -25.09 0.61
CA LYS A 83 2.48 -24.77 -0.42
C LYS A 83 1.89 -24.01 -1.60
N ASP A 84 0.68 -24.39 -2.03
CA ASP A 84 0.01 -23.71 -3.13
C ASP A 84 -0.39 -22.27 -2.77
N LEU A 85 -0.87 -22.07 -1.52
CA LEU A 85 -1.14 -20.72 -1.02
C LEU A 85 0.13 -19.87 -0.92
N GLN A 86 1.24 -20.44 -0.43
CA GLN A 86 2.53 -19.75 -0.36
C GLN A 86 3.02 -19.32 -1.75
N LYS A 87 3.00 -20.20 -2.74
CA LYS A 87 3.37 -19.87 -4.14
C LYS A 87 2.50 -18.78 -4.73
N LEU A 88 1.19 -18.81 -4.46
CA LEU A 88 0.27 -17.77 -4.92
C LEU A 88 0.60 -16.42 -4.31
N VAL A 89 0.87 -16.36 -2.99
CA VAL A 89 1.22 -15.12 -2.29
C VAL A 89 2.58 -14.59 -2.76
N GLU A 90 3.58 -15.45 -2.93
CA GLU A 90 4.89 -15.09 -3.46
C GLU A 90 4.79 -14.44 -4.84
N ALA A 91 3.98 -15.03 -5.74
CA ALA A 91 3.78 -14.51 -7.09
C ALA A 91 2.96 -13.21 -7.12
N SER A 92 1.95 -13.09 -6.25
CA SER A 92 0.99 -11.96 -6.28
C SER A 92 1.38 -10.79 -5.39
N LEU A 93 2.12 -11.03 -4.32
CA LEU A 93 2.56 -10.05 -3.32
C LEU A 93 4.08 -10.17 -3.05
N PRO A 94 4.92 -10.00 -4.08
CA PRO A 94 6.36 -10.28 -3.96
C PRO A 94 7.07 -9.42 -2.92
N ALA A 95 6.69 -8.16 -2.77
CA ALA A 95 7.30 -7.27 -1.78
C ALA A 95 6.97 -7.70 -0.34
N PHE A 96 5.70 -8.04 -0.06
CA PHE A 96 5.32 -8.63 1.22
C PHE A 96 6.06 -9.94 1.49
N TRP A 97 6.08 -10.84 0.50
CA TRP A 97 6.77 -12.14 0.61
C TRP A 97 8.26 -11.97 0.94
N GLN A 98 8.96 -11.13 0.18
CA GLN A 98 10.39 -10.86 0.39
C GLN A 98 10.66 -10.31 1.79
N LYS A 99 9.82 -9.37 2.24
CA LYS A 99 9.97 -8.74 3.54
C LYS A 99 9.74 -9.72 4.69
N ILE A 100 8.67 -10.54 4.64
CA ILE A 100 8.37 -11.48 5.72
C ILE A 100 9.37 -12.64 5.75
N SER A 101 9.86 -13.10 4.59
CA SER A 101 10.85 -14.15 4.46
C SER A 101 12.26 -13.73 4.89
N SER A 102 12.54 -12.42 5.02
CA SER A 102 13.82 -11.90 5.50
C SER A 102 14.01 -12.02 7.02
N PHE A 103 12.96 -12.37 7.76
CA PHE A 103 13.05 -12.57 9.21
C PHE A 103 13.43 -14.03 9.52
N GLU A 104 14.69 -14.27 9.87
CA GLU A 104 15.23 -15.59 10.15
C GLU A 104 14.59 -16.29 11.37
N ASP A 105 14.15 -15.50 12.36
CA ASP A 105 13.59 -16.00 13.63
C ASP A 105 12.09 -16.30 13.59
N ILE A 106 11.44 -16.18 12.42
CA ILE A 106 10.00 -16.42 12.28
C ILE A 106 9.72 -17.92 12.15
N LEU A 107 8.89 -18.44 13.04
CA LEU A 107 8.48 -19.85 12.99
C LEU A 107 7.41 -20.07 11.90
N ASP A 108 7.28 -21.32 11.40
CA ASP A 108 6.33 -21.67 10.35
C ASP A 108 4.89 -21.24 10.65
N ASP A 109 4.40 -21.50 11.86
CA ASP A 109 3.08 -21.05 12.30
C ASP A 109 2.95 -19.52 12.37
N GLU A 110 4.01 -18.83 12.78
CA GLU A 110 4.04 -17.36 12.86
C GLU A 110 4.04 -16.74 11.46
N PHE A 111 4.78 -17.34 10.53
CA PHE A 111 4.74 -16.98 9.11
C PHE A 111 3.34 -17.16 8.53
N ARG A 112 2.68 -18.31 8.79
CA ARG A 112 1.30 -18.56 8.35
C ARG A 112 0.31 -17.56 8.94
N ILE A 113 0.49 -17.13 10.19
CA ILE A 113 -0.33 -16.07 10.81
C ILE A 113 -0.18 -14.76 10.05
N CYS A 114 1.04 -14.34 9.70
CA CYS A 114 1.28 -13.13 8.93
C CYS A 114 0.62 -13.21 7.54
N LEU A 115 0.80 -14.34 6.86
CA LEU A 115 0.23 -14.61 5.55
C LEU A 115 -1.31 -14.56 5.55
N LEU A 116 -1.97 -15.26 6.48
CA LEU A 116 -3.41 -15.24 6.61
C LEU A 116 -3.95 -13.85 7.03
N THR A 117 -3.20 -13.13 7.88
CA THR A 117 -3.56 -11.74 8.25
C THR A 117 -3.48 -10.82 7.04
N ARG A 118 -2.46 -10.97 6.18
CA ARG A 118 -2.33 -10.22 4.91
C ARG A 118 -3.53 -10.48 3.98
N LEU A 119 -4.03 -11.71 3.98
CA LEU A 119 -5.24 -12.15 3.24
C LEU A 119 -6.55 -11.80 3.96
N SER A 120 -6.52 -11.00 5.01
CA SER A 120 -7.68 -10.51 5.75
C SER A 120 -8.47 -11.57 6.52
N PHE A 121 -7.88 -12.73 6.84
CA PHE A 121 -8.51 -13.69 7.73
C PHE A 121 -8.56 -13.15 9.17
N MET A 122 -9.70 -13.36 9.83
CA MET A 122 -9.89 -12.98 11.24
C MET A 122 -9.11 -13.91 12.19
N PRO A 123 -8.71 -13.46 13.39
CA PRO A 123 -7.96 -14.30 14.34
C PRO A 123 -8.64 -15.63 14.69
N SER A 124 -9.98 -15.69 14.74
CA SER A 124 -10.75 -16.92 14.93
C SER A 124 -10.64 -17.87 13.75
N GLN A 125 -10.65 -17.35 12.53
CA GLN A 125 -10.47 -18.11 11.30
C GLN A 125 -9.06 -18.68 11.20
N ILE A 126 -8.06 -17.87 11.55
CA ILE A 126 -6.64 -18.30 11.61
C ILE A 126 -6.49 -19.43 12.63
N ALA A 127 -7.13 -19.33 13.78
CA ALA A 127 -7.12 -20.38 14.80
C ALA A 127 -7.69 -21.71 14.25
N ASN A 128 -8.80 -21.67 13.52
CA ASN A 128 -9.41 -22.85 12.88
C ASN A 128 -8.45 -23.46 11.84
N LEU A 129 -7.87 -22.65 10.96
CA LEU A 129 -6.96 -23.10 9.90
C LEU A 129 -5.67 -23.73 10.43
N LEU A 130 -5.16 -23.23 11.56
CA LEU A 130 -3.95 -23.74 12.22
C LEU A 130 -4.23 -24.82 13.27
N GLY A 131 -5.51 -25.18 13.52
CA GLY A 131 -5.88 -26.17 14.52
C GLY A 131 -5.48 -25.77 15.95
N THR A 132 -5.55 -24.49 16.29
CA THR A 132 -5.10 -23.96 17.58
C THR A 132 -6.16 -23.06 18.22
N SER A 133 -5.93 -22.61 19.46
CA SER A 133 -6.86 -21.71 20.14
C SER A 133 -6.70 -20.25 19.70
N LYS A 134 -7.79 -19.48 19.77
CA LYS A 134 -7.77 -18.03 19.54
C LYS A 134 -6.79 -17.32 20.49
N GLN A 135 -6.65 -17.80 21.72
CA GLN A 135 -5.71 -17.25 22.70
C GLN A 135 -4.25 -17.47 22.24
N SER A 136 -3.93 -18.65 21.68
CA SER A 136 -2.62 -18.94 21.11
C SER A 136 -2.29 -17.99 19.95
N ILE A 137 -3.24 -17.76 19.04
CA ILE A 137 -3.08 -16.78 17.95
C ILE A 137 -2.82 -15.38 18.51
N THR A 138 -3.57 -14.96 19.52
CA THR A 138 -3.38 -13.64 20.15
C THR A 138 -1.96 -13.49 20.73
N ASN A 139 -1.47 -14.51 21.42
CA ASN A 139 -0.13 -14.51 22.00
C ASN A 139 0.97 -14.45 20.92
N LYS A 140 0.82 -15.26 19.85
CA LYS A 140 1.76 -15.24 18.71
C LYS A 140 1.73 -13.89 17.99
N ARG A 141 0.57 -13.28 17.78
CA ARG A 141 0.45 -11.93 17.19
C ARG A 141 1.11 -10.85 18.05
N LYS A 142 1.02 -10.96 19.39
CA LYS A 142 1.71 -10.05 20.31
C LYS A 142 3.24 -10.15 20.14
N LYS A 143 3.78 -11.37 20.06
CA LYS A 143 5.20 -11.61 19.79
C LYS A 143 5.60 -11.05 18.43
N LEU A 144 4.81 -11.31 17.39
CA LEU A 144 5.06 -10.87 16.02
C LEU A 144 5.07 -9.33 15.90
N VAL A 145 4.15 -8.62 16.53
CA VAL A 145 4.14 -7.15 16.46
C VAL A 145 5.38 -6.55 17.11
N GLN A 146 5.87 -7.14 18.19
CA GLN A 146 7.14 -6.75 18.80
C GLN A 146 8.33 -7.04 17.90
N MET A 147 8.38 -8.26 17.34
CA MET A 147 9.50 -8.72 16.52
C MET A 147 9.61 -7.97 15.20
N LEU A 148 8.51 -7.85 14.46
CA LEU A 148 8.48 -7.28 13.11
C LEU A 148 8.46 -5.74 13.11
N PHE A 149 7.77 -5.13 14.06
CA PHE A 149 7.47 -3.69 14.04
C PHE A 149 7.98 -2.92 15.26
N LYS A 150 8.68 -3.60 16.21
CA LYS A 150 9.17 -2.99 17.46
C LYS A 150 8.07 -2.23 18.22
N SER A 151 6.84 -2.76 18.20
CA SER A 151 5.65 -2.15 18.79
C SER A 151 4.97 -3.12 19.76
N ASP A 152 4.38 -2.60 20.83
CA ASP A 152 3.60 -3.37 21.80
C ASP A 152 2.08 -3.34 21.49
N ASN A 153 1.66 -2.59 20.47
CA ASN A 153 0.27 -2.38 20.15
C ASN A 153 -0.28 -3.46 19.20
N ILE A 154 -0.76 -4.56 19.78
CA ILE A 154 -1.37 -5.67 19.03
C ILE A 154 -2.58 -5.25 18.15
N LYS A 155 -3.30 -4.18 18.52
CA LYS A 155 -4.44 -3.69 17.73
C LYS A 155 -4.04 -3.15 16.36
N LYS A 156 -2.78 -2.75 16.20
CA LYS A 156 -2.23 -2.28 14.93
C LYS A 156 -1.68 -3.42 14.05
N PHE A 157 -1.61 -4.66 14.55
CA PHE A 157 -0.97 -5.77 13.82
C PHE A 157 -1.55 -5.96 12.42
N ASP A 158 -2.88 -6.01 12.28
CA ASP A 158 -3.52 -6.22 10.98
C ASP A 158 -3.24 -5.10 9.99
N ALA A 159 -3.26 -3.84 10.46
CA ALA A 159 -2.92 -2.69 9.63
C ALA A 159 -1.45 -2.73 9.19
N LEU A 160 -0.53 -2.97 10.13
CA LEU A 160 0.91 -3.03 9.85
C LEU A 160 1.27 -4.16 8.87
N ILE A 161 0.66 -5.33 9.00
CA ILE A 161 0.85 -6.45 8.05
C ILE A 161 0.30 -6.09 6.65
N LYS A 162 -0.84 -5.40 6.57
CA LYS A 162 -1.43 -4.97 5.29
C LYS A 162 -0.64 -3.88 4.59
N GLU A 163 0.05 -3.03 5.34
CA GLU A 163 0.91 -1.96 4.85
C GLU A 163 2.33 -2.44 4.47
N MET A 164 2.67 -3.72 4.74
CA MET A 164 3.94 -4.30 4.29
C MET A 164 3.94 -4.45 2.75
N GLU A 165 4.58 -3.52 2.09
CA GLU A 165 4.87 -3.49 0.64
C GLU A 165 6.37 -3.51 0.39
#